data_81c3e06c626451035d8ce613492ed3c6
#
_entry.id   81c3e06c626451035d8ce613492ed3c6
#
_cell.length_a   1.000
_cell.length_b   1.000
_cell.length_c   1.000
_cell.angle_alpha   90.00
_cell.angle_beta   90.00
_cell.angle_gamma   90.00
#
_symmetry.space_group_name_H-M   'P 1'
#
loop_
_entity.id
_entity.type
_entity.pdbx_description
1 polymer ?
#
loop_
_entity_poly.entity_id
_entity_poly.type
_entity_poly.pdbx_seq_one_letter_code
_entity_poly.pdbx_strand_id
1 'polypeptide(L)'
;MFKVTETFKDFLGSDRTEDFYFNLTKAEIIKMEWSYEGGFIRMLKTLIEKQNIPEMIKVFDLIIDSSYGVRTPDGRGFKKTKDILDDFKTTEAYSNIFMRFATDSKFASDFLNGIIPQEIADEVSKMTEDEKKAAIAQIQ
;
A
#
# COMPACT_ATOMS: atom_id res chain seq x y z
N MET A 1 -4.43 1.42 8.77
CA MET A 1 -2.97 1.39 8.70
C MET A 1 -2.47 -0.04 8.92
N PHE A 2 -1.55 -0.48 8.11
CA PHE A 2 -1.00 -1.83 8.18
C PHE A 2 0.45 -1.81 8.66
N LYS A 3 0.78 -2.67 9.62
CA LYS A 3 2.12 -2.78 10.19
C LYS A 3 2.78 -4.09 9.77
N VAL A 4 4.02 -4.00 9.28
CA VAL A 4 4.85 -5.17 9.00
C VAL A 4 6.07 -5.10 9.90
N THR A 5 6.28 -6.14 10.71
CA THR A 5 7.49 -6.28 11.53
C THR A 5 8.47 -7.15 10.75
N GLU A 6 9.68 -6.66 10.54
CA GLU A 6 10.70 -7.37 9.76
C GLU A 6 12.02 -7.38 10.47
N THR A 7 12.71 -8.55 10.45
CA THR A 7 14.07 -8.70 10.93
C THR A 7 15.00 -8.75 9.71
N PHE A 8 16.02 -7.91 9.71
CA PHE A 8 16.92 -7.77 8.57
C PHE A 8 18.30 -7.33 9.03
N LYS A 9 19.30 -7.51 8.18
CA LYS A 9 20.65 -6.99 8.45
C LYS A 9 20.79 -5.57 7.92
N ASP A 10 21.38 -4.71 8.75
CA ASP A 10 21.75 -3.36 8.32
C ASP A 10 23.09 -3.39 7.57
N PHE A 11 23.52 -2.23 7.08
CA PHE A 11 24.75 -2.12 6.32
C PHE A 11 26.02 -2.17 7.18
N LEU A 12 25.87 -2.27 8.51
CA LEU A 12 26.98 -2.54 9.43
C LEU A 12 27.08 -4.03 9.76
N GLY A 13 26.18 -4.86 9.20
CA GLY A 13 26.15 -6.30 9.44
C GLY A 13 25.41 -6.71 10.70
N SER A 14 24.73 -5.79 11.35
CA SER A 14 23.96 -6.06 12.57
C SER A 14 22.52 -6.43 12.24
N ASP A 15 21.94 -7.32 13.05
CA ASP A 15 20.52 -7.66 12.92
C ASP A 15 19.67 -6.55 13.54
N ARG A 16 18.61 -6.19 12.85
CA ARG A 16 17.59 -5.24 13.31
C ARG A 16 16.21 -5.85 13.18
N THR A 17 15.34 -5.48 14.12
CA THR A 17 13.91 -5.78 14.01
C THR A 17 13.18 -4.45 14.12
N GLU A 18 12.46 -4.08 13.06
CA GLU A 18 11.76 -2.80 12.99
C GLU A 18 10.35 -2.99 12.48
N ASP A 19 9.48 -2.07 12.86
CA ASP A 19 8.11 -2.01 12.38
C ASP A 19 8.01 -1.02 11.24
N PHE A 20 7.38 -1.44 10.14
CA PHE A 20 7.15 -0.61 8.97
C PHE A 20 5.64 -0.41 8.81
N TYR A 21 5.24 0.83 8.53
CA TYR A 21 3.84 1.21 8.49
C TYR A 21 3.41 1.66 7.09
N PHE A 22 2.24 1.21 6.70
CA PHE A 22 1.67 1.50 5.39
C PHE A 22 0.24 1.98 5.57
N ASN A 23 -0.09 3.13 4.97
CA ASN A 23 -1.41 3.71 5.13
C ASN A 23 -1.84 4.46 3.86
N LEU A 24 -3.07 4.23 3.45
CA LEU A 24 -3.74 5.03 2.43
C LEU A 24 -4.94 5.69 3.07
N THR A 25 -5.07 7.00 2.87
CA THR A 25 -6.27 7.72 3.29
C THR A 25 -7.42 7.37 2.35
N LYS A 26 -8.65 7.59 2.80
CA LYS A 26 -9.83 7.39 1.97
C LYS A 26 -9.75 8.20 0.67
N ALA A 27 -9.26 9.44 0.76
CA ALA A 27 -9.05 10.29 -0.41
C ALA A 27 -8.10 9.66 -1.42
N GLU A 28 -6.96 9.11 -0.92
CA GLU A 28 -5.98 8.46 -1.77
C GLU A 28 -6.55 7.21 -2.44
N ILE A 29 -7.34 6.42 -1.71
CA ILE A 29 -7.99 5.21 -2.24
C ILE A 29 -8.96 5.58 -3.36
N ILE A 30 -9.77 6.63 -3.17
CA ILE A 30 -10.73 7.09 -4.18
C ILE A 30 -9.99 7.53 -5.45
N LYS A 31 -8.90 8.29 -5.30
CA LYS A 31 -8.10 8.74 -6.44
C LYS A 31 -7.51 7.55 -7.21
N MET A 32 -7.03 6.55 -6.50
CA MET A 32 -6.49 5.34 -7.13
C MET A 32 -7.59 4.55 -7.85
N GLU A 33 -8.75 4.38 -7.21
CA GLU A 33 -9.91 3.71 -7.81
C GLU A 33 -10.27 4.31 -9.15
N TRP A 34 -10.23 5.64 -9.23
CA TRP A 34 -10.61 6.38 -10.44
C TRP A 34 -9.54 6.43 -11.52
N SER A 35 -8.28 6.15 -11.15
CA SER A 35 -7.17 6.18 -12.08
C SER A 35 -7.11 4.94 -12.99
N TYR A 36 -7.91 3.93 -12.70
CA TYR A 36 -7.89 2.67 -13.43
C TYR A 36 -9.26 2.37 -14.04
N GLU A 37 -9.27 2.04 -15.31
CA GLU A 37 -10.48 1.60 -16.00
C GLU A 37 -11.03 0.33 -15.35
N GLY A 38 -12.30 0.36 -14.97
CA GLY A 38 -12.93 -0.75 -14.25
C GLY A 38 -12.66 -0.77 -12.75
N GLY A 39 -11.85 0.18 -12.23
CA GLY A 39 -11.57 0.33 -10.82
C GLY A 39 -10.29 -0.37 -10.36
N PHE A 40 -9.53 0.32 -9.51
CA PHE A 40 -8.26 -0.17 -8.95
C PHE A 40 -8.48 -1.38 -8.04
N ILE A 41 -9.49 -1.33 -7.18
CA ILE A 41 -9.79 -2.41 -6.21
C ILE A 41 -10.14 -3.70 -6.94
N ARG A 42 -10.95 -3.61 -7.99
CA ARG A 42 -11.32 -4.76 -8.81
C ARG A 42 -10.09 -5.37 -9.51
N MET A 43 -9.22 -4.51 -10.02
CA MET A 43 -7.97 -4.94 -10.64
C MET A 43 -7.11 -5.72 -9.65
N LEU A 44 -6.93 -5.20 -8.43
CA LEU A 44 -6.15 -5.87 -7.38
C LEU A 44 -6.71 -7.27 -7.08
N LYS A 45 -8.01 -7.38 -6.87
CA LYS A 45 -8.66 -8.66 -6.60
C LYS A 45 -8.40 -9.68 -7.72
N THR A 46 -8.52 -9.23 -8.96
CA THR A 46 -8.29 -10.08 -10.13
C THR A 46 -6.85 -10.58 -10.18
N LEU A 47 -5.86 -9.70 -9.92
CA LEU A 47 -4.45 -10.08 -9.93
C LEU A 47 -4.12 -11.09 -8.84
N ILE A 48 -4.69 -10.93 -7.65
CA ILE A 48 -4.50 -11.86 -6.54
C ILE A 48 -5.10 -13.23 -6.89
N GLU A 49 -6.33 -13.26 -7.40
CA GLU A 49 -7.01 -14.49 -7.78
C GLU A 49 -6.28 -15.26 -8.88
N LYS A 50 -5.78 -14.56 -9.87
CA LYS A 50 -5.06 -15.15 -11.00
C LYS A 50 -3.60 -15.42 -10.73
N GLN A 51 -3.07 -14.94 -9.61
CA GLN A 51 -1.65 -15.05 -9.24
C GLN A 51 -0.72 -14.57 -10.35
N ASN A 52 -1.07 -13.45 -10.99
CA ASN A 52 -0.28 -12.84 -12.05
C ASN A 52 0.90 -12.07 -11.42
N ILE A 53 2.01 -12.79 -11.18
CA ILE A 53 3.16 -12.27 -10.44
C ILE A 53 3.78 -11.04 -11.10
N PRO A 54 4.06 -10.99 -12.43
CA PRO A 54 4.64 -9.79 -13.04
C PRO A 54 3.80 -8.53 -12.83
N GLU A 55 2.47 -8.63 -12.95
CA GLU A 55 1.58 -7.49 -12.72
C GLU A 55 1.47 -7.16 -11.24
N MET A 56 1.50 -8.17 -10.36
CA MET A 56 1.51 -7.97 -8.91
C MET A 56 2.74 -7.20 -8.45
N ILE A 57 3.90 -7.44 -9.07
CA ILE A 57 5.14 -6.71 -8.74
C ILE A 57 4.99 -5.22 -9.08
N LYS A 58 4.41 -4.89 -10.23
CA LYS A 58 4.15 -3.50 -10.61
C LYS A 58 3.21 -2.81 -9.63
N VAL A 59 2.16 -3.51 -9.23
CA VAL A 59 1.18 -3.01 -8.28
C VAL A 59 1.80 -2.86 -6.89
N PHE A 60 2.67 -3.78 -6.50
CA PHE A 60 3.39 -3.70 -5.22
C PHE A 60 4.17 -2.40 -5.12
N ASP A 61 4.96 -2.05 -6.13
CA ASP A 61 5.72 -0.80 -6.12
C ASP A 61 4.79 0.42 -6.04
N LEU A 62 3.68 0.42 -6.77
CA LEU A 62 2.70 1.50 -6.70
C LEU A 62 2.12 1.63 -5.29
N ILE A 63 1.76 0.53 -4.66
CA ILE A 63 1.20 0.52 -3.31
C ILE A 63 2.23 0.98 -2.29
N ILE A 64 3.46 0.49 -2.38
CA ILE A 64 4.55 0.90 -1.48
C ILE A 64 4.80 2.41 -1.61
N ASP A 65 4.94 2.90 -2.84
CA ASP A 65 5.22 4.31 -3.10
C ASP A 65 4.12 5.23 -2.56
N SER A 66 2.88 4.74 -2.57
CA SER A 66 1.72 5.53 -2.15
C SER A 66 1.41 5.40 -0.65
N SER A 67 1.82 4.32 0.00
CA SER A 67 1.36 3.98 1.35
C SER A 67 2.44 4.02 2.43
N TYR A 68 3.71 3.84 2.08
CA TYR A 68 4.77 3.80 3.08
C TYR A 68 4.99 5.17 3.71
N GLY A 69 5.17 5.20 5.02
CA GLY A 69 5.47 6.43 5.73
C GLY A 69 5.92 6.19 7.16
N VAL A 70 6.16 7.30 7.84
CA VAL A 70 6.61 7.30 9.24
C VAL A 70 5.69 8.22 10.04
N ARG A 71 5.23 7.71 11.18
CA ARG A 71 4.40 8.50 12.09
C ARG A 71 5.22 9.65 12.69
N THR A 72 4.59 10.81 12.86
CA THR A 72 5.22 11.88 13.62
C THR A 72 5.31 11.46 15.09
N PRO A 73 6.27 12.03 15.88
CA PRO A 73 6.44 11.64 17.29
C PRO A 73 5.18 11.79 18.14
N ASP A 74 4.32 12.78 17.83
CA ASP A 74 3.06 12.99 18.55
C ASP A 74 1.92 12.12 18.01
N GLY A 75 2.16 11.36 16.94
CA GLY A 75 1.16 10.48 16.34
C GLY A 75 0.08 11.17 15.52
N ARG A 76 0.15 12.50 15.41
CA ARG A 76 -0.87 13.25 14.66
C ARG A 76 -0.75 13.07 13.15
N GLY A 77 0.47 13.00 12.65
CA GLY A 77 0.75 12.96 11.22
C GLY A 77 1.45 11.70 10.79
N PHE A 78 1.37 11.44 9.48
CA PHE A 78 2.03 10.31 8.85
C PHE A 78 2.79 10.84 7.63
N LYS A 79 4.13 10.87 7.72
CA LYS A 79 4.98 11.47 6.68
C LYS A 79 5.24 10.47 5.57
N LYS A 80 4.88 10.85 4.35
CA LYS A 80 5.12 10.07 3.13
C LYS A 80 5.96 10.87 2.14
N THR A 81 7.15 11.31 2.57
CA THR A 81 8.05 12.08 1.72
C THR A 81 8.89 11.15 0.85
N LYS A 82 9.42 11.70 -0.26
CA LYS A 82 10.29 10.96 -1.16
C LYS A 82 11.55 10.46 -0.45
N ASP A 83 12.15 11.27 0.42
CA ASP A 83 13.35 10.89 1.16
C ASP A 83 13.10 9.69 2.07
N ILE A 84 11.99 9.70 2.79
CA ILE A 84 11.59 8.59 3.66
C ILE A 84 11.39 7.32 2.84
N LEU A 85 10.72 7.43 1.69
CA LEU A 85 10.49 6.29 0.81
C LEU A 85 11.79 5.76 0.22
N ASP A 86 12.65 6.63 -0.27
CA ASP A 86 13.93 6.24 -0.85
C ASP A 86 14.81 5.54 0.19
N ASP A 87 14.87 6.06 1.42
CA ASP A 87 15.62 5.44 2.51
C ASP A 87 15.12 4.01 2.79
N PHE A 88 13.80 3.84 2.87
CA PHE A 88 13.21 2.51 3.07
C PHE A 88 13.59 1.54 1.94
N LYS A 89 13.51 2.00 0.70
CA LYS A 89 13.79 1.15 -0.47
C LYS A 89 15.25 0.70 -0.57
N THR A 90 16.17 1.36 0.14
CA THR A 90 17.57 0.93 0.19
C THR A 90 17.82 -0.18 1.21
N THR A 91 16.88 -0.43 2.11
CA THR A 91 17.06 -1.42 3.18
C THR A 91 16.80 -2.84 2.68
N GLU A 92 17.43 -3.81 3.35
CA GLU A 92 17.14 -5.22 3.10
C GLU A 92 15.72 -5.58 3.53
N ALA A 93 15.15 -4.84 4.47
CA ALA A 93 13.75 -5.01 4.88
C ALA A 93 12.79 -4.85 3.71
N TYR A 94 13.00 -3.86 2.85
CA TYR A 94 12.19 -3.68 1.64
C TYR A 94 12.24 -4.92 0.74
N SER A 95 13.43 -5.46 0.51
CA SER A 95 13.61 -6.67 -0.31
C SER A 95 12.89 -7.87 0.31
N ASN A 96 12.96 -8.03 1.62
CA ASN A 96 12.29 -9.12 2.32
C ASN A 96 10.77 -9.01 2.21
N ILE A 97 10.23 -7.81 2.38
CA ILE A 97 8.79 -7.55 2.24
C ILE A 97 8.34 -7.80 0.80
N PHE A 98 9.12 -7.33 -0.17
CA PHE A 98 8.87 -7.57 -1.58
C PHE A 98 8.80 -9.07 -1.89
N MET A 99 9.77 -9.84 -1.42
CA MET A 99 9.81 -11.29 -1.67
C MET A 99 8.62 -12.00 -1.03
N ARG A 100 8.22 -11.60 0.18
CA ARG A 100 7.04 -12.16 0.82
C ARG A 100 5.78 -11.87 0.02
N PHE A 101 5.64 -10.65 -0.45
CA PHE A 101 4.49 -10.26 -1.28
C PHE A 101 4.44 -11.08 -2.58
N ALA A 102 5.59 -11.29 -3.21
CA ALA A 102 5.68 -12.00 -4.48
C ALA A 102 5.51 -13.53 -4.35
N THR A 103 5.82 -14.11 -3.18
CA THR A 103 5.87 -15.57 -3.02
C THR A 103 4.83 -16.13 -2.05
N ASP A 104 4.17 -15.29 -1.27
CA ASP A 104 3.17 -15.69 -0.27
C ASP A 104 1.85 -14.97 -0.55
N SER A 105 0.90 -15.68 -1.15
CA SER A 105 -0.38 -15.11 -1.55
C SER A 105 -1.22 -14.67 -0.33
N LYS A 106 -1.07 -15.35 0.80
CA LYS A 106 -1.76 -14.94 2.03
C LYS A 106 -1.22 -13.62 2.54
N PHE A 107 0.11 -13.47 2.56
CA PHE A 107 0.74 -12.21 2.96
C PHE A 107 0.31 -11.06 2.03
N ALA A 108 0.33 -11.29 0.71
CA ALA A 108 -0.11 -10.29 -0.26
C ALA A 108 -1.55 -9.86 -0.02
N SER A 109 -2.44 -10.81 0.22
CA SER A 109 -3.85 -10.54 0.52
C SER A 109 -4.02 -9.77 1.82
N ASP A 110 -3.34 -10.20 2.88
CA ASP A 110 -3.38 -9.53 4.19
C ASP A 110 -2.84 -8.10 4.10
N PHE A 111 -1.77 -7.91 3.35
CA PHE A 111 -1.14 -6.61 3.13
C PHE A 111 -2.11 -5.65 2.44
N LEU A 112 -2.73 -6.08 1.35
CA LEU A 112 -3.67 -5.24 0.60
C LEU A 112 -4.94 -4.96 1.40
N ASN A 113 -5.47 -5.95 2.12
CA ASN A 113 -6.65 -5.77 2.96
C ASN A 113 -6.36 -4.88 4.17
N GLY A 114 -5.13 -4.89 4.67
CA GLY A 114 -4.72 -4.03 5.77
C GLY A 114 -4.58 -2.57 5.35
N ILE A 115 -4.16 -2.32 4.11
CA ILE A 115 -4.01 -0.97 3.56
C ILE A 115 -5.34 -0.44 3.03
N ILE A 116 -6.13 -1.30 2.38
CA ILE A 116 -7.46 -0.97 1.83
C ILE A 116 -8.47 -1.86 2.55
N PRO A 117 -8.99 -1.41 3.71
CA PRO A 117 -9.98 -2.20 4.46
C PRO A 117 -11.22 -2.50 3.64
N GLN A 118 -11.81 -3.66 3.84
CA GLN A 118 -12.97 -4.10 3.08
C GLN A 118 -14.13 -3.12 3.16
N GLU A 119 -14.33 -2.49 4.31
CA GLU A 119 -15.37 -1.48 4.49
C GLU A 119 -15.20 -0.30 3.53
N ILE A 120 -13.96 0.20 3.41
CA ILE A 120 -13.64 1.29 2.51
C ILE A 120 -13.77 0.83 1.05
N ALA A 121 -13.29 -0.37 0.74
CA ALA A 121 -13.41 -0.95 -0.60
C ALA A 121 -14.88 -1.05 -1.03
N ASP A 122 -15.74 -1.53 -0.14
CA ASP A 122 -17.18 -1.67 -0.42
C ASP A 122 -17.83 -0.29 -0.59
N GLU A 123 -17.49 0.67 0.26
CA GLU A 123 -18.02 2.03 0.17
C GLU A 123 -17.67 2.67 -1.17
N VAL A 124 -16.40 2.59 -1.58
CA VAL A 124 -15.92 3.18 -2.83
C VAL A 124 -16.54 2.48 -4.03
N SER A 125 -16.68 1.15 -3.99
CA SER A 125 -17.27 0.37 -5.08
C SER A 125 -18.77 0.66 -5.29
N LYS A 126 -19.45 1.11 -4.25
CA LYS A 126 -20.89 1.45 -4.32
C LYS A 126 -21.14 2.89 -4.79
N MET A 127 -20.11 3.72 -4.88
CA MET A 127 -20.28 5.09 -5.32
C MET A 127 -20.66 5.12 -6.80
N THR A 128 -21.63 5.99 -7.13
CA THR A 128 -21.99 6.25 -8.51
C THR A 128 -20.92 7.10 -9.19
N GLU A 129 -20.96 7.17 -10.53
CA GLU A 129 -20.05 8.03 -11.30
C GLU A 129 -20.10 9.49 -10.82
N ASP A 130 -21.30 10.00 -10.59
CA ASP A 130 -21.50 11.39 -10.16
C ASP A 130 -20.95 11.61 -8.75
N GLU A 131 -21.15 10.68 -7.84
CA GLU A 131 -20.62 10.74 -6.50
C GLU A 131 -19.09 10.71 -6.51
N LYS A 132 -18.48 9.87 -7.34
CA LYS A 132 -17.03 9.81 -7.49
C LYS A 132 -16.47 11.13 -8.01
N LYS A 133 -17.12 11.72 -9.02
CA LYS A 133 -16.72 13.03 -9.54
C LYS A 133 -16.79 14.11 -8.48
N ALA A 134 -17.87 14.15 -7.70
CA ALA A 134 -18.05 15.13 -6.63
C ALA A 134 -16.98 14.97 -5.54
N ALA A 135 -16.67 13.73 -5.16
CA ALA A 135 -15.63 13.45 -4.16
C ALA A 135 -14.25 13.91 -4.63
N ILE A 136 -13.90 13.65 -5.89
CA ILE A 136 -12.62 14.06 -6.47
C ILE A 136 -12.52 15.58 -6.57
N ALA A 137 -13.60 16.26 -6.96
CA ALA A 137 -13.62 17.72 -7.03
C ALA A 137 -13.37 18.36 -5.68
N GLN A 138 -13.83 17.75 -4.57
CA GLN A 138 -13.60 18.25 -3.22
C GLN A 138 -12.17 18.01 -2.72
N ILE A 139 -11.49 17.02 -3.26
CA ILE A 139 -10.14 16.64 -2.87
C ILE A 139 -9.09 17.49 -3.60
N GLN A 140 -9.41 17.95 -4.78
CA GLN A 140 -8.55 18.82 -5.58
C GLN A 140 -8.68 20.27 -5.15
#